data_3127b6061bbbffd55ae1eecb11d7e875
#
_entry.id   3127b6061bbbffd55ae1eecb11d7e875
#
_cell.length_a   1.000
_cell.length_b   1.000
_cell.length_c   1.000
_cell.angle_alpha   90.00
_cell.angle_beta   90.00
_cell.angle_gamma   90.00
#
_symmetry.space_group_name_H-M   'P 1'
#
loop_
_entity.id
_entity.type
_entity.pdbx_description
1 polymer ?
#
loop_
_entity_poly.entity_id
_entity_poly.type
_entity_poly.pdbx_seq_one_letter_code
_entity_poly.pdbx_strand_id
1 'polypeptide(L)'
;SIVRGTQLRETTEFLYNSGAKKVHVRPACPPLLFGCKYLNFSRSKSDYDLITRRIIKDREGENVSKEILFDYAKPDSKNYKEMVEEIRRIQNFSSLRFHRLDDLIESVGISPCKLCTYCWNGQE
;
A
#
# COMPACT_ATOMS: atom_id res chain seq x y z
N SER A 1 6.42 1.35 -5.39
CA SER A 1 5.53 1.02 -4.26
C SER A 1 5.66 2.05 -3.14
N ILE A 2 4.59 2.22 -2.41
CA ILE A 2 4.58 3.08 -1.23
C ILE A 2 4.75 2.18 0.00
N VAL A 3 5.88 2.29 0.68
CA VAL A 3 6.20 1.47 1.85
C VAL A 3 5.96 2.28 3.13
N ARG A 4 6.88 3.18 3.46
CA ARG A 4 6.81 4.04 4.65
C ARG A 4 6.21 5.40 4.38
N GLY A 5 6.23 5.84 3.13
CA GLY A 5 5.71 7.12 2.68
C GLY A 5 6.67 8.31 2.78
N THR A 6 7.83 8.16 3.43
CA THR A 6 8.74 9.28 3.70
C THR A 6 9.36 9.86 2.41
N GLN A 7 9.96 9.01 1.58
CA GLN A 7 10.60 9.46 0.34
C GLN A 7 9.60 10.08 -0.64
N LEU A 8 8.43 9.47 -0.78
CA LEU A 8 7.44 9.94 -1.72
C LEU A 8 6.82 11.26 -1.27
N ARG A 9 6.70 11.48 0.03
CA ARG A 9 6.25 12.76 0.58
C ARG A 9 7.21 13.88 0.24
N GLU A 10 8.50 13.66 0.40
CA GLU A 10 9.54 14.64 0.04
C GLU A 10 9.51 14.94 -1.47
N THR A 11 9.37 13.92 -2.31
CA THR A 11 9.23 14.08 -3.76
C THR A 11 8.00 14.90 -4.11
N THR A 12 6.87 14.65 -3.44
CA THR A 12 5.62 15.40 -3.64
C THR A 12 5.78 16.87 -3.28
N GLU A 13 6.40 17.16 -2.15
CA GLU A 13 6.69 18.53 -1.72
C GLU A 13 7.61 19.24 -2.73
N PHE A 14 8.63 18.55 -3.22
CA PHE A 14 9.52 19.07 -4.24
C PHE A 14 8.76 19.43 -5.52
N LEU A 15 7.85 18.57 -5.99
CA LEU A 15 7.05 18.83 -7.18
C LEU A 15 6.16 20.05 -7.02
N TYR A 16 5.47 20.19 -5.89
CA TYR A 16 4.65 21.38 -5.62
C TYR A 16 5.49 22.65 -5.52
N ASN A 17 6.64 22.58 -4.86
CA ASN A 17 7.56 23.72 -4.76
C ASN A 17 8.16 24.11 -6.11
N SER A 18 8.22 23.18 -7.05
CA SER A 18 8.70 23.41 -8.42
C SER A 18 7.60 23.90 -9.37
N GLY A 19 6.39 24.11 -8.86
CA GLY A 19 5.29 24.69 -9.63
C GLY A 19 4.21 23.71 -10.09
N ALA A 20 4.26 22.43 -9.69
CA ALA A 20 3.19 21.51 -10.00
C ALA A 20 1.89 21.93 -9.30
N LYS A 21 0.79 21.97 -10.04
CA LYS A 21 -0.52 22.30 -9.50
C LYS A 21 -1.23 21.10 -8.91
N LYS A 22 -1.01 19.93 -9.49
CA LYS A 22 -1.58 18.64 -9.07
C LYS A 22 -0.52 17.55 -9.17
N VAL A 23 -0.57 16.60 -8.24
CA VAL A 23 0.29 15.40 -8.26
C VAL A 23 -0.60 14.17 -8.16
N HIS A 24 -0.62 13.40 -9.24
CA HIS A 24 -1.39 12.15 -9.33
C HIS A 24 -0.44 10.97 -9.22
N VAL A 25 -0.75 10.03 -8.35
CA VAL A 25 0.13 8.89 -8.07
C VAL A 25 -0.55 7.57 -8.41
N ARG A 26 0.18 6.74 -9.16
CA ARG A 26 -0.28 5.42 -9.63
C ARG A 26 0.83 4.41 -9.37
N PRO A 27 0.91 3.84 -8.14
CA PRO A 27 1.87 2.79 -7.85
C PRO A 27 1.68 1.58 -8.76
N ALA A 28 2.78 0.96 -9.16
CA ALA A 28 2.74 -0.20 -10.05
C ALA A 28 2.33 -1.50 -9.32
N CYS A 29 2.21 -1.45 -8.00
CA CYS A 29 1.86 -2.61 -7.17
C CYS A 29 0.70 -2.28 -6.24
N PRO A 30 -0.01 -3.30 -5.73
CA PRO A 30 -0.99 -3.10 -4.66
C PRO A 30 -0.37 -2.52 -3.39
N PRO A 31 -1.19 -2.03 -2.44
CA PRO A 31 -0.68 -1.60 -1.13
C PRO A 31 0.04 -2.74 -0.40
N LEU A 32 1.19 -2.42 0.18
CA LEU A 32 1.93 -3.38 1.00
C LEU A 32 1.33 -3.43 2.39
N LEU A 33 0.75 -4.56 2.76
CA LEU A 33 0.11 -4.79 4.06
C LEU A 33 0.93 -5.68 4.99
N PHE A 34 1.84 -6.48 4.42
CA PHE A 34 2.67 -7.43 5.15
C PHE A 34 4.13 -7.24 4.77
N GLY A 35 5.03 -7.26 5.74
CA GLY A 35 6.47 -7.17 5.48
C GLY A 35 6.96 -8.37 4.68
N CYS A 36 7.77 -8.11 3.65
CA CYS A 36 8.36 -9.17 2.86
C CYS A 36 9.33 -9.99 3.70
N LYS A 37 9.25 -11.31 3.60
CA LYS A 37 10.15 -12.23 4.32
C LYS A 37 11.55 -12.28 3.69
N TYR A 38 11.67 -11.89 2.44
CA TYR A 38 12.89 -12.07 1.63
C TYR A 38 13.57 -10.78 1.24
N LEU A 39 12.81 -9.73 0.93
CA LEU A 39 13.34 -8.47 0.40
C LEU A 39 13.43 -7.40 1.49
N ASN A 40 14.57 -6.74 1.55
CA ASN A 40 14.85 -5.79 2.63
C ASN A 40 14.06 -4.49 2.57
N PHE A 41 13.59 -4.07 1.39
CA PHE A 41 12.92 -2.77 1.23
C PHE A 41 11.59 -2.67 2.00
N SER A 42 10.90 -3.79 2.17
CA SER A 42 9.67 -3.87 2.96
C SER A 42 9.84 -4.70 4.23
N ARG A 43 11.06 -5.19 4.49
CA ARG A 43 11.40 -5.90 5.72
C ARG A 43 11.57 -4.88 6.83
N SER A 44 10.69 -4.92 7.79
CA SER A 44 10.71 -3.99 8.91
C SER A 44 10.90 -4.75 10.23
N LYS A 45 11.43 -4.06 11.23
CA LYS A 45 11.49 -4.57 12.60
C LYS A 45 10.09 -4.65 13.23
N SER A 46 9.14 -3.94 12.66
CA SER A 46 7.75 -3.89 13.10
C SER A 46 6.84 -3.68 11.88
N ASP A 47 5.69 -4.34 11.87
CA ASP A 47 4.66 -4.13 10.84
C ASP A 47 4.23 -2.65 10.75
N TYR A 48 4.34 -1.90 11.85
CA TYR A 48 3.98 -0.48 11.92
C TYR A 48 4.94 0.44 11.15
N ASP A 49 6.03 -0.07 10.60
CA ASP A 49 6.85 0.69 9.65
C ASP A 49 6.13 0.89 8.31
N LEU A 50 5.16 0.04 7.99
CA LEU A 50 4.33 0.20 6.79
C LEU A 50 3.26 1.26 7.02
N ILE A 51 3.14 2.21 6.09
CA ILE A 51 2.12 3.27 6.19
C ILE A 51 0.70 2.69 6.29
N THR A 52 0.41 1.61 5.57
CA THR A 52 -0.87 0.91 5.62
C THR A 52 -1.19 0.40 7.02
N ARG A 53 -0.21 -0.22 7.68
CA ARG A 53 -0.39 -0.82 9.01
C ARG A 53 -0.53 0.25 10.10
N ARG A 54 0.13 1.38 9.96
CA ARG A 54 -0.09 2.54 10.87
C ARG A 54 -1.51 3.07 10.77
N ILE A 55 -2.02 3.20 9.56
CA ILE A 55 -3.40 3.64 9.32
C ILE A 55 -4.39 2.64 9.90
N ILE A 56 -4.19 1.34 9.66
CA ILE A 56 -5.06 0.29 10.20
C ILE A 56 -5.05 0.31 11.73
N LYS A 57 -3.87 0.48 12.34
CA LYS A 57 -3.75 0.60 13.80
C LYS A 57 -4.55 1.79 14.34
N ASP A 58 -4.45 2.94 13.69
CA ASP A 58 -5.18 4.14 14.10
C ASP A 58 -6.70 3.97 13.99
N ARG A 59 -7.15 3.18 13.03
CA ARG A 59 -8.58 2.93 12.78
C ARG A 59 -9.17 1.81 13.65
N GLU A 60 -8.42 0.72 13.82
CA GLU A 60 -8.93 -0.54 14.41
C GLU A 60 -8.32 -0.87 15.78
N GLY A 61 -7.26 -0.16 16.19
CA GLY A 61 -6.53 -0.46 17.41
C GLY A 61 -5.38 -1.45 17.22
N GLU A 62 -4.74 -1.86 18.33
CA GLU A 62 -3.49 -2.66 18.26
C GLU A 62 -3.73 -4.14 17.95
N ASN A 63 -4.88 -4.69 18.34
CA ASN A 63 -5.19 -6.11 18.24
C ASN A 63 -6.13 -6.38 17.05
N VAL A 64 -5.61 -6.19 15.85
CA VAL A 64 -6.38 -6.39 14.62
C VAL A 64 -6.38 -7.88 14.23
N SER A 65 -7.57 -8.44 13.98
CA SER A 65 -7.70 -9.82 13.51
C SER A 65 -7.19 -9.97 12.07
N LYS A 66 -6.84 -11.21 11.72
CA LYS A 66 -6.42 -11.52 10.34
C LYS A 66 -7.54 -11.25 9.33
N GLU A 67 -8.77 -11.50 9.71
CA GLU A 67 -9.95 -11.27 8.85
C GLU A 67 -10.08 -9.80 8.50
N ILE A 68 -9.87 -8.90 9.45
CA ILE A 68 -9.88 -7.45 9.21
C ILE A 68 -8.72 -7.05 8.31
N LEU A 69 -7.50 -7.56 8.55
CA LEU A 69 -6.36 -7.29 7.67
C LEU A 69 -6.62 -7.76 6.23
N PHE A 70 -7.22 -8.94 6.05
CA PHE A 70 -7.56 -9.44 4.73
C PHE A 70 -8.63 -8.59 4.05
N ASP A 71 -9.55 -8.02 4.81
CA ASP A 71 -10.54 -7.09 4.26
C ASP A 71 -9.86 -5.83 3.70
N TYR A 72 -8.87 -5.28 4.41
CA TYR A 72 -8.05 -4.15 3.90
C TYR A 72 -7.26 -4.49 2.64
N ALA A 73 -7.02 -5.76 2.35
CA ALA A 73 -6.35 -6.19 1.13
C ALA A 73 -7.29 -6.31 -0.08
N LYS A 74 -8.61 -6.25 0.13
CA LYS A 74 -9.61 -6.41 -0.94
C LYS A 74 -9.94 -5.06 -1.58
N PRO A 75 -9.61 -4.83 -2.88
CA PRO A 75 -9.79 -3.52 -3.52
C PRO A 75 -11.23 -2.99 -3.54
N ASP A 76 -12.20 -3.88 -3.46
CA ASP A 76 -13.62 -3.50 -3.48
C ASP A 76 -14.20 -3.25 -2.08
N SER A 77 -13.44 -3.54 -1.02
CA SER A 77 -13.91 -3.31 0.34
C SER A 77 -13.92 -1.82 0.71
N LYS A 78 -14.82 -1.44 1.59
CA LYS A 78 -14.87 -0.09 2.15
C LYS A 78 -13.58 0.26 2.90
N ASN A 79 -13.06 -0.69 3.68
CA ASN A 79 -11.83 -0.51 4.45
C ASN A 79 -10.64 -0.22 3.55
N TYR A 80 -10.48 -0.95 2.45
CA TYR A 80 -9.42 -0.68 1.47
C TYR A 80 -9.53 0.74 0.90
N LYS A 81 -10.72 1.13 0.46
CA LYS A 81 -10.94 2.45 -0.15
C LYS A 81 -10.64 3.59 0.83
N GLU A 82 -11.06 3.45 2.07
CA GLU A 82 -10.80 4.43 3.11
C GLU A 82 -9.31 4.50 3.48
N MET A 83 -8.64 3.35 3.52
CA MET A 83 -7.18 3.30 3.73
C MET A 83 -6.42 4.02 2.62
N VAL A 84 -6.76 3.77 1.36
CA VAL A 84 -6.15 4.44 0.20
C VAL A 84 -6.38 5.95 0.25
N GLU A 85 -7.59 6.37 0.59
CA GLU A 85 -7.90 7.80 0.74
C GLU A 85 -7.10 8.44 1.88
N GLU A 86 -6.88 7.75 2.97
CA GLU A 86 -6.05 8.25 4.07
C GLU A 86 -4.57 8.37 3.66
N ILE A 87 -4.04 7.40 2.90
CA ILE A 87 -2.69 7.51 2.33
C ILE A 87 -2.59 8.75 1.42
N ARG A 88 -3.58 8.94 0.54
CA ARG A 88 -3.64 10.11 -0.33
C ARG A 88 -3.57 11.40 0.46
N ARG A 89 -4.37 11.50 1.52
CA ARG A 89 -4.44 12.70 2.37
C ARG A 89 -3.11 12.96 3.08
N ILE A 90 -2.53 11.94 3.71
CA ILE A 90 -1.25 12.05 4.44
C ILE A 90 -0.12 12.48 3.51
N GLN A 91 -0.08 11.92 2.30
CA GLN A 91 0.96 12.20 1.31
C GLN A 91 0.71 13.47 0.50
N ASN A 92 -0.45 14.07 0.66
CA ASN A 92 -0.86 15.28 -0.09
C ASN A 92 -0.91 15.09 -1.61
N PHE A 93 -1.32 13.90 -2.05
CA PHE A 93 -1.56 13.66 -3.48
C PHE A 93 -2.90 14.24 -3.91
N SER A 94 -2.99 14.67 -5.16
CA SER A 94 -4.27 15.06 -5.76
C SER A 94 -5.16 13.86 -6.04
N SER A 95 -4.57 12.73 -6.40
CA SER A 95 -5.26 11.44 -6.49
C SER A 95 -4.28 10.28 -6.27
N LEU A 96 -4.80 9.15 -5.82
CA LEU A 96 -4.03 7.93 -5.60
C LEU A 96 -4.86 6.72 -6.01
N ARG A 97 -4.31 5.87 -6.87
CA ARG A 97 -4.86 4.56 -7.20
C ARG A 97 -3.75 3.53 -7.29
N PHE A 98 -3.92 2.44 -6.60
CA PHE A 98 -2.99 1.30 -6.66
C PHE A 98 -3.38 0.34 -7.78
N HIS A 99 -2.40 -0.41 -8.27
CA HIS A 99 -2.65 -1.54 -9.17
C HIS A 99 -3.43 -2.62 -8.40
N ARG A 100 -4.45 -3.19 -9.03
CA ARG A 100 -5.19 -4.32 -8.45
C ARG A 100 -4.32 -5.57 -8.55
N LEU A 101 -4.34 -6.41 -7.51
CA LEU A 101 -3.51 -7.62 -7.47
C LEU A 101 -3.84 -8.58 -8.62
N ASP A 102 -5.12 -8.77 -8.92
CA ASP A 102 -5.55 -9.65 -10.01
C ASP A 102 -4.99 -9.20 -11.37
N ASP A 103 -5.04 -7.90 -11.63
CA ASP A 103 -4.50 -7.33 -12.87
C ASP A 103 -2.98 -7.43 -12.93
N LEU A 104 -2.31 -7.26 -11.80
CA LEU A 104 -0.86 -7.42 -11.71
C LEU A 104 -0.45 -8.86 -12.02
N ILE A 105 -1.12 -9.85 -11.43
CA ILE A 105 -0.87 -11.27 -11.68
C ILE A 105 -1.07 -11.60 -13.15
N GLU A 106 -2.17 -11.12 -13.74
CA GLU A 106 -2.46 -11.32 -15.17
C GLU A 106 -1.36 -10.71 -16.06
N SER A 107 -0.89 -9.51 -15.71
CA SER A 107 0.13 -8.83 -16.50
C SER A 107 1.49 -9.53 -16.50
N VAL A 108 1.80 -10.29 -15.46
CA VAL A 108 3.04 -11.08 -15.39
C VAL A 108 3.01 -12.27 -16.37
N GLY A 109 1.84 -12.84 -16.64
CA GLY A 109 1.65 -13.84 -17.67
C GLY A 109 2.10 -15.26 -17.29
N ILE A 110 2.31 -15.53 -16.00
CA ILE A 110 2.60 -16.89 -15.50
C ILE A 110 1.55 -17.34 -14.50
N SER A 111 1.53 -18.65 -14.20
CA SER A 111 0.55 -19.20 -13.26
C SER A 111 0.63 -18.53 -11.89
N PRO A 112 -0.51 -18.12 -11.29
CA PRO A 112 -0.53 -17.49 -9.96
C PRO A 112 0.19 -18.30 -8.87
N CYS A 113 0.16 -19.62 -8.94
CA CYS A 113 0.84 -20.48 -7.96
C CYS A 113 2.37 -20.39 -7.99
N LYS A 114 2.93 -19.78 -9.03
CA LYS A 114 4.37 -19.52 -9.16
C LYS A 114 4.78 -18.12 -8.71
N LEU A 115 3.84 -17.33 -8.22
CA LEU A 115 4.06 -15.96 -7.76
C LEU A 115 3.87 -15.85 -6.25
N CYS A 116 4.80 -15.19 -5.57
CA CYS A 116 4.61 -14.82 -4.17
C CYS A 116 3.85 -13.50 -4.10
N THR A 117 2.69 -13.50 -3.44
CA THR A 117 1.86 -12.31 -3.24
C THR A 117 1.69 -11.94 -1.76
N TYR A 118 2.52 -12.54 -0.90
CA TYR A 118 2.38 -12.42 0.55
C TYR A 118 2.32 -10.96 1.05
N CYS A 119 3.20 -10.09 0.56
CA CYS A 119 3.25 -8.71 1.02
C CYS A 119 1.99 -7.91 0.72
N TRP A 120 1.16 -8.36 -0.20
CA TRP A 120 -0.08 -7.70 -0.59
C TRP A 120 -1.33 -8.30 0.05
N ASN A 121 -1.40 -9.63 0.17
CA ASN A 121 -2.60 -10.34 0.64
C ASN A 121 -2.38 -11.27 1.84
N GLY A 122 -1.14 -11.42 2.31
CA GLY A 122 -0.82 -12.28 3.44
C GLY A 122 -0.86 -13.78 3.14
N GLN A 123 -0.96 -14.18 1.88
CA GLN A 123 -1.03 -15.58 1.46
C GLN A 123 0.32 -16.07 0.91
N GLU A 124 0.71 -17.24 1.38
CA GLU A 124 1.92 -17.93 0.92
C GLU A 124 1.62 -18.93 -0.18
#